data_101582ded93a03605237f924593b6b3c
#
_entry.id   101582ded93a03605237f924593b6b3c
#
_cell.length_a   1.000
_cell.length_b   1.000
_cell.length_c   1.000
_cell.angle_alpha   90.00
_cell.angle_beta   90.00
_cell.angle_gamma   90.00
#
_symmetry.space_group_name_H-M   'P 1'
#
loop_
_entity.id
_entity.type
_entity.pdbx_description
1 polymer ?
#
loop_
_entity_poly.entity_id
_entity_poly.type
_entity_poly.pdbx_seq_one_letter_code
_entity_poly.pdbx_strand_id
1 'polypeptide(L)'
;MKNTFLKTIGLAAFTLVVLFAAQIVVTAQAQEKEGNETEQESSAWSVNKIVGVWVTTVTPRNCQTGVPVAPPFQSLVTFNKGRTMAEYGANPATPFRSNGQGIWEPADGPRRYSMAFTFFPLTSGGIPIGRIRVEQAIELSRSGNESQSSGSFVLRDPNGNVIATGCSTSTATRFE
;
A
#
# COMPACT_ATOMS: atom_id res chain seq x y z
N MET A 1 2.56 69.11 35.26
CA MET A 1 2.73 68.08 36.31
C MET A 1 1.92 66.87 35.89
N LYS A 2 2.59 65.73 35.72
CA LYS A 2 2.21 64.59 34.87
C LYS A 2 1.39 63.55 35.63
N ASN A 3 0.34 63.16 35.02
CA ASN A 3 -0.40 61.90 35.06
C ASN A 3 0.17 60.71 35.87
N THR A 4 -0.55 60.30 36.92
CA THR A 4 -0.35 59.08 37.67
C THR A 4 -1.72 58.48 38.14
N PHE A 5 -2.69 58.35 37.25
CA PHE A 5 -4.00 57.80 37.65
C PHE A 5 -4.56 56.73 36.71
N LEU A 6 -3.71 56.03 35.99
CA LEU A 6 -4.19 55.04 35.01
C LEU A 6 -3.46 53.69 35.11
N LYS A 7 -3.15 53.17 36.29
CA LYS A 7 -2.47 51.88 36.44
C LYS A 7 -3.11 50.84 37.37
N THR A 8 -4.28 51.12 37.93
CA THR A 8 -4.88 50.20 38.94
C THR A 8 -6.18 49.52 38.52
N ILE A 9 -6.70 49.71 37.28
CA ILE A 9 -7.94 49.07 36.84
C ILE A 9 -7.67 47.82 35.94
N GLY A 10 -6.43 47.61 35.51
CA GLY A 10 -6.09 46.50 34.59
C GLY A 10 -5.88 45.15 35.23
N LEU A 11 -5.77 45.01 36.55
CA LEU A 11 -5.38 43.78 37.21
C LEU A 11 -6.57 42.94 37.72
N ALA A 12 -7.75 43.54 37.90
CA ALA A 12 -8.93 42.81 38.42
C ALA A 12 -9.77 42.12 37.31
N ALA A 13 -9.63 42.56 36.04
CA ALA A 13 -10.37 41.95 34.92
C ALA A 13 -9.70 40.72 34.34
N PHE A 14 -8.41 40.54 34.58
CA PHE A 14 -7.67 39.39 33.99
C PHE A 14 -7.81 38.07 34.77
N THR A 15 -8.10 38.17 36.06
CA THR A 15 -8.26 36.97 36.91
C THR A 15 -9.61 36.26 36.76
N LEU A 16 -10.64 36.95 36.26
CA LEU A 16 -11.98 36.34 36.10
C LEU A 16 -12.12 35.57 34.77
N VAL A 17 -11.32 35.88 33.74
CA VAL A 17 -11.35 35.19 32.45
C VAL A 17 -10.61 33.86 32.50
N VAL A 18 -9.59 33.71 33.34
CA VAL A 18 -8.80 32.48 33.46
C VAL A 18 -9.54 31.37 34.20
N LEU A 19 -10.48 31.71 35.10
CA LEU A 19 -11.26 30.73 35.85
C LEU A 19 -12.44 30.15 35.04
N PHE A 20 -12.89 30.78 33.95
CA PHE A 20 -13.93 30.21 33.06
C PHE A 20 -13.36 29.33 31.95
N ALA A 21 -12.08 29.48 31.60
CA ALA A 21 -11.44 28.64 30.57
C ALA A 21 -11.07 27.21 31.06
N ALA A 22 -11.01 27.01 32.37
CA ALA A 22 -10.65 25.70 32.95
C ALA A 22 -11.81 24.70 33.04
N GLN A 23 -13.06 25.10 32.81
CA GLN A 23 -14.22 24.21 32.92
C GLN A 23 -14.70 23.64 31.58
N ILE A 24 -14.19 24.10 30.43
CA ILE A 24 -14.62 23.61 29.11
C ILE A 24 -13.71 22.46 28.59
N VAL A 25 -12.56 22.23 29.22
CA VAL A 25 -11.58 21.22 28.73
C VAL A 25 -11.91 19.78 29.21
N VAL A 26 -12.80 19.59 30.19
CA VAL A 26 -13.05 18.24 30.76
C VAL A 26 -14.16 17.46 30.02
N THR A 27 -14.99 18.11 29.20
CA THR A 27 -16.06 17.40 28.47
C THR A 27 -15.72 17.02 27.02
N ALA A 28 -14.58 17.43 26.47
CA ALA A 28 -14.17 17.09 25.10
C ALA A 28 -13.32 15.81 25.01
N GLN A 29 -12.84 15.25 26.12
CA GLN A 29 -11.98 14.06 26.09
C GLN A 29 -12.72 12.71 26.23
N ALA A 30 -14.03 12.72 26.45
CA ALA A 30 -14.79 11.49 26.60
C ALA A 30 -15.44 10.98 25.30
N GLN A 31 -15.34 11.70 24.19
CA GLN A 31 -16.04 11.34 22.94
C GLN A 31 -15.10 10.94 21.78
N GLU A 32 -13.78 11.10 21.91
CA GLU A 32 -12.81 10.68 20.88
C GLU A 32 -12.33 9.23 21.01
N LYS A 33 -12.74 8.49 22.04
CA LYS A 33 -12.18 7.15 22.28
C LYS A 33 -12.98 6.00 21.68
N GLU A 34 -14.24 6.19 21.29
CA GLU A 34 -15.04 5.11 20.69
C GLU A 34 -14.95 5.02 19.16
N GLY A 35 -14.60 6.10 18.44
CA GLY A 35 -14.47 6.08 16.97
C GLY A 35 -13.18 5.49 16.44
N ASN A 36 -12.11 5.54 17.23
CA ASN A 36 -10.76 5.19 16.73
C ASN A 36 -10.38 3.71 16.96
N GLU A 37 -11.02 3.04 17.91
CA GLU A 37 -10.75 1.62 18.20
C GLU A 37 -11.38 0.71 17.12
N THR A 38 -12.55 1.05 16.60
CA THR A 38 -13.25 0.23 15.59
C THR A 38 -12.60 0.32 14.20
N GLU A 39 -12.07 1.47 13.81
CA GLU A 39 -11.33 1.62 12.55
C GLU A 39 -9.93 0.98 12.62
N GLN A 40 -9.27 1.04 13.76
CA GLN A 40 -7.94 0.46 13.96
C GLN A 40 -8.00 -1.07 14.07
N GLU A 41 -9.02 -1.65 14.70
CA GLU A 41 -9.25 -3.09 14.72
C GLU A 41 -9.65 -3.62 13.34
N SER A 42 -10.51 -2.93 12.59
CA SER A 42 -10.90 -3.35 11.25
C SER A 42 -9.73 -3.29 10.27
N SER A 43 -8.84 -2.29 10.38
CA SER A 43 -7.63 -2.18 9.56
C SER A 43 -6.58 -3.22 9.94
N ALA A 44 -6.38 -3.50 11.22
CA ALA A 44 -5.45 -4.53 11.70
C ALA A 44 -5.91 -5.94 11.31
N TRP A 45 -7.22 -6.18 11.27
CA TRP A 45 -7.79 -7.47 10.86
C TRP A 45 -7.64 -7.70 9.35
N SER A 46 -7.80 -6.66 8.54
CA SER A 46 -7.59 -6.73 7.10
C SER A 46 -6.11 -6.93 6.74
N VAL A 47 -5.20 -6.22 7.42
CA VAL A 47 -3.74 -6.35 7.23
C VAL A 47 -3.25 -7.78 7.45
N ASN A 48 -3.76 -8.49 8.44
CA ASN A 48 -3.30 -9.84 8.74
C ASN A 48 -3.76 -10.89 7.71
N LYS A 49 -4.82 -10.63 6.93
CA LYS A 49 -5.35 -11.62 5.99
C LYS A 49 -4.51 -11.83 4.73
N ILE A 50 -3.84 -10.81 4.21
CA ILE A 50 -2.99 -10.98 3.02
C ILE A 50 -1.59 -11.49 3.37
N VAL A 51 -1.12 -11.26 4.60
CA VAL A 51 0.23 -11.64 5.04
C VAL A 51 0.46 -13.13 4.90
N GLY A 52 1.58 -13.50 4.30
CA GLY A 52 1.98 -14.90 4.04
C GLY A 52 2.56 -15.10 2.65
N VAL A 53 2.76 -16.35 2.29
CA VAL A 53 3.29 -16.76 0.99
C VAL A 53 2.15 -17.23 0.10
N TRP A 54 2.23 -16.89 -1.18
CA TRP A 54 1.20 -17.18 -2.18
C TRP A 54 1.80 -17.79 -3.42
N VAL A 55 1.21 -18.89 -3.89
CA VAL A 55 1.49 -19.47 -5.21
C VAL A 55 0.56 -18.78 -6.21
N THR A 56 1.15 -18.08 -7.16
CA THR A 56 0.44 -17.20 -8.08
C THR A 56 0.60 -17.67 -9.52
N THR A 57 -0.48 -17.67 -10.28
CA THR A 57 -0.49 -17.86 -11.74
C THR A 57 -0.77 -16.54 -12.40
N VAL A 58 0.20 -15.99 -13.12
CA VAL A 58 0.14 -14.70 -13.82
C VAL A 58 -0.17 -14.92 -15.29
N THR A 59 -1.15 -14.19 -15.82
CA THR A 59 -1.53 -14.20 -17.23
C THR A 59 -1.29 -12.81 -17.84
N PRO A 60 -0.30 -12.64 -18.75
CA PRO A 60 -0.12 -11.40 -19.51
C PRO A 60 -1.33 -11.13 -20.40
N ARG A 61 -1.78 -9.86 -20.46
CA ARG A 61 -2.98 -9.47 -21.17
C ARG A 61 -2.77 -8.21 -22.02
N ASN A 62 -3.49 -8.12 -23.12
CA ASN A 62 -3.66 -6.86 -23.81
C ASN A 62 -4.48 -5.89 -22.94
N CYS A 63 -3.96 -4.67 -22.73
CA CYS A 63 -4.58 -3.71 -21.81
C CYS A 63 -5.95 -3.18 -22.32
N GLN A 64 -6.20 -3.22 -23.62
CA GLN A 64 -7.43 -2.68 -24.23
C GLN A 64 -8.53 -3.75 -24.31
N THR A 65 -8.15 -4.98 -24.70
CA THR A 65 -9.12 -6.05 -24.97
C THR A 65 -9.24 -7.06 -23.83
N GLY A 66 -8.27 -7.09 -22.91
CA GLY A 66 -8.19 -8.09 -21.84
C GLY A 66 -7.81 -9.50 -22.31
N VAL A 67 -7.62 -9.73 -23.63
CA VAL A 67 -7.26 -11.02 -24.18
C VAL A 67 -5.83 -11.42 -23.75
N PRO A 68 -5.58 -12.70 -23.37
CA PRO A 68 -4.23 -13.17 -23.11
C PRO A 68 -3.30 -13.00 -24.32
N VAL A 69 -2.10 -12.49 -24.09
CA VAL A 69 -1.08 -12.24 -25.13
C VAL A 69 0.13 -13.17 -25.03
N ALA A 70 0.22 -13.95 -23.94
CA ALA A 70 1.24 -14.97 -23.73
C ALA A 70 0.69 -16.07 -22.80
N PRO A 71 1.31 -17.26 -22.78
CA PRO A 71 0.97 -18.30 -21.82
C PRO A 71 1.12 -17.83 -20.37
N PRO A 72 0.29 -18.32 -19.44
CA PRO A 72 0.44 -18.08 -18.01
C PRO A 72 1.77 -18.63 -17.49
N PHE A 73 2.30 -17.99 -16.45
CA PHE A 73 3.51 -18.44 -15.74
C PHE A 73 3.30 -18.39 -14.22
N GLN A 74 4.14 -19.13 -13.51
CA GLN A 74 4.08 -19.23 -12.04
C GLN A 74 4.93 -18.13 -11.39
N SER A 75 4.48 -17.68 -10.24
CA SER A 75 5.19 -16.75 -9.36
C SER A 75 4.92 -17.09 -7.90
N LEU A 76 5.88 -16.85 -7.03
CA LEU A 76 5.71 -16.84 -5.57
C LEU A 76 5.70 -15.40 -5.09
N VAL A 77 4.68 -15.06 -4.31
CA VAL A 77 4.56 -13.72 -3.72
C VAL A 77 4.51 -13.85 -2.20
N THR A 78 5.33 -13.09 -1.50
CA THR A 78 5.34 -13.01 -0.03
C THR A 78 4.94 -11.61 0.41
N PHE A 79 3.89 -11.52 1.21
CA PHE A 79 3.47 -10.28 1.87
C PHE A 79 3.89 -10.32 3.33
N ASN A 80 4.67 -9.33 3.78
CA ASN A 80 5.16 -9.21 5.15
C ASN A 80 4.30 -8.23 5.97
N LYS A 81 4.21 -8.43 7.29
CA LYS A 81 3.48 -7.54 8.21
C LYS A 81 3.90 -6.07 8.10
N GLY A 82 5.17 -5.78 7.79
CA GLY A 82 5.71 -4.43 7.60
C GLY A 82 5.33 -3.76 6.28
N ARG A 83 4.31 -4.25 5.56
CA ARG A 83 3.87 -3.76 4.24
C ARG A 83 4.93 -3.85 3.14
N THR A 84 5.99 -4.61 3.34
CA THR A 84 6.92 -4.98 2.29
C THR A 84 6.48 -6.28 1.63
N MET A 85 6.93 -6.49 0.40
CA MET A 85 6.68 -7.73 -0.32
C MET A 85 7.90 -8.17 -1.11
N ALA A 86 7.97 -9.46 -1.37
CA ALA A 86 8.90 -10.07 -2.29
C ALA A 86 8.16 -10.88 -3.36
N GLU A 87 8.70 -10.94 -4.55
CA GLU A 87 8.15 -11.72 -5.65
C GLU A 87 9.27 -12.47 -6.37
N TYR A 88 8.99 -13.72 -6.75
CA TYR A 88 9.84 -14.56 -7.59
C TYR A 88 8.98 -15.16 -8.72
N GLY A 89 9.12 -14.62 -9.93
CA GLY A 89 8.34 -15.07 -11.10
C GLY A 89 9.18 -15.87 -12.08
N ALA A 90 8.63 -16.98 -12.54
CA ALA A 90 9.21 -17.86 -13.57
C ALA A 90 8.69 -17.49 -14.97
N ASN A 91 8.78 -16.20 -15.37
CA ASN A 91 8.32 -15.73 -16.67
C ASN A 91 9.31 -16.14 -17.77
N PRO A 92 8.93 -16.97 -18.77
CA PRO A 92 9.82 -17.36 -19.86
C PRO A 92 10.30 -16.19 -20.73
N ALA A 93 9.56 -15.10 -20.81
CA ALA A 93 9.95 -13.90 -21.55
C ALA A 93 11.06 -13.09 -20.86
N THR A 94 11.30 -13.32 -19.56
CA THR A 94 12.37 -12.70 -18.77
C THR A 94 13.07 -13.78 -17.92
N PRO A 95 13.74 -14.77 -18.55
CA PRO A 95 14.32 -15.90 -17.84
C PRO A 95 15.45 -15.51 -16.90
N PHE A 96 16.13 -14.41 -17.22
CA PHE A 96 17.17 -13.83 -16.38
C PHE A 96 16.64 -12.55 -15.77
N ARG A 97 16.38 -12.58 -14.46
CA ARG A 97 15.88 -11.41 -13.72
C ARG A 97 16.25 -11.50 -12.24
N SER A 98 16.27 -10.35 -11.58
CA SER A 98 16.31 -10.32 -10.11
C SER A 98 14.95 -10.74 -9.52
N ASN A 99 14.94 -11.06 -8.23
CA ASN A 99 13.69 -11.08 -7.46
C ASN A 99 13.04 -9.70 -7.45
N GLY A 100 11.72 -9.67 -7.39
CA GLY A 100 10.93 -8.46 -7.19
C GLY A 100 10.93 -8.05 -5.72
N GLN A 101 11.06 -6.75 -5.46
CA GLN A 101 10.94 -6.16 -4.13
C GLN A 101 9.97 -4.99 -4.19
N GLY A 102 9.13 -4.85 -3.18
CA GLY A 102 8.13 -3.81 -3.20
C GLY A 102 7.35 -3.64 -1.90
N ILE A 103 6.22 -2.99 -2.05
CA ILE A 103 5.30 -2.67 -0.96
C ILE A 103 3.88 -3.13 -1.33
N TRP A 104 3.06 -3.30 -0.31
CA TRP A 104 1.64 -3.51 -0.45
C TRP A 104 0.88 -2.69 0.60
N GLU A 105 -0.35 -2.35 0.30
CA GLU A 105 -1.20 -1.54 1.18
C GLU A 105 -2.64 -2.04 1.14
N PRO A 106 -3.40 -1.92 2.24
CA PRO A 106 -4.85 -2.02 2.20
C PRO A 106 -5.42 -0.96 1.26
N ALA A 107 -6.43 -1.32 0.50
CA ALA A 107 -7.20 -0.42 -0.36
C ALA A 107 -8.64 -0.30 0.15
N ASP A 108 -9.42 0.60 -0.44
CA ASP A 108 -10.81 0.83 -0.02
C ASP A 108 -11.66 -0.44 -0.13
N GLY A 109 -12.27 -0.79 0.99
CA GLY A 109 -13.14 -1.94 1.15
C GLY A 109 -12.48 -3.16 1.80
N PRO A 110 -13.30 -4.05 2.36
CA PRO A 110 -12.81 -5.26 3.00
C PRO A 110 -12.16 -6.19 1.99
N ARG A 111 -10.98 -6.72 2.29
CA ARG A 111 -10.26 -7.70 1.46
C ARG A 111 -9.66 -7.14 0.16
N ARG A 112 -9.57 -5.83 0.02
CA ARG A 112 -8.91 -5.16 -1.10
C ARG A 112 -7.55 -4.63 -0.70
N TYR A 113 -6.58 -4.80 -1.60
CA TYR A 113 -5.20 -4.36 -1.41
C TYR A 113 -4.64 -3.86 -2.73
N SER A 114 -3.58 -3.07 -2.64
CA SER A 114 -2.72 -2.74 -3.76
C SER A 114 -1.32 -3.27 -3.50
N MET A 115 -0.59 -3.58 -4.57
CA MET A 115 0.84 -3.85 -4.49
C MET A 115 1.59 -3.15 -5.61
N ALA A 116 2.82 -2.76 -5.31
CA ALA A 116 3.77 -2.25 -6.28
C ALA A 116 5.15 -2.85 -6.00
N PHE A 117 5.77 -3.43 -7.01
CA PHE A 117 7.10 -4.00 -6.89
C PHE A 117 7.95 -3.74 -8.14
N THR A 118 9.24 -3.85 -7.98
CA THR A 118 10.23 -3.64 -9.05
C THR A 118 11.20 -4.80 -9.09
N PHE A 119 11.57 -5.21 -10.29
CA PHE A 119 12.65 -6.13 -10.55
C PHE A 119 13.48 -5.68 -11.77
N PHE A 120 14.66 -6.25 -11.92
CA PHE A 120 15.58 -5.94 -13.02
C PHE A 120 15.63 -7.12 -13.98
N PRO A 121 15.22 -6.96 -15.25
CA PRO A 121 15.56 -7.89 -16.31
C PRO A 121 17.07 -7.83 -16.55
N LEU A 122 17.67 -8.99 -16.73
CA LEU A 122 19.12 -9.14 -16.87
C LEU A 122 19.47 -9.78 -18.23
N THR A 123 20.67 -9.53 -18.70
CA THR A 123 21.31 -10.35 -19.74
C THR A 123 21.62 -11.75 -19.17
N SER A 124 22.00 -12.70 -20.02
CA SER A 124 22.52 -14.00 -19.58
C SER A 124 23.81 -13.90 -18.76
N GLY A 125 24.54 -12.78 -18.86
CA GLY A 125 25.70 -12.45 -18.04
C GLY A 125 25.38 -11.73 -16.73
N GLY A 126 24.10 -11.55 -16.37
CA GLY A 126 23.69 -10.93 -15.11
C GLY A 126 23.68 -9.40 -15.11
N ILE A 127 23.87 -8.75 -16.25
CA ILE A 127 23.89 -7.28 -16.37
C ILE A 127 22.46 -6.77 -16.50
N PRO A 128 22.00 -5.81 -15.65
CA PRO A 128 20.69 -5.20 -15.79
C PRO A 128 20.53 -4.47 -17.13
N ILE A 129 19.44 -4.75 -17.84
CA ILE A 129 19.08 -4.10 -19.11
C ILE A 129 17.97 -3.10 -18.96
N GLY A 130 17.44 -2.94 -17.75
CA GLY A 130 16.38 -2.02 -17.45
C GLY A 130 15.74 -2.30 -16.09
N ARG A 131 14.57 -1.72 -15.88
CA ARG A 131 13.75 -1.86 -14.66
C ARG A 131 12.30 -2.07 -15.04
N ILE A 132 11.69 -3.11 -14.50
CA ILE A 132 10.24 -3.33 -14.62
C ILE A 132 9.60 -2.98 -13.28
N ARG A 133 8.63 -2.07 -13.31
CA ARG A 133 7.72 -1.77 -12.20
C ARG A 133 6.36 -2.37 -12.51
N VAL A 134 5.82 -3.11 -11.55
CA VAL A 134 4.49 -3.74 -11.62
C VAL A 134 3.62 -3.11 -10.54
N GLU A 135 2.37 -2.78 -10.89
CA GLU A 135 1.36 -2.28 -9.97
C GLU A 135 0.08 -3.08 -10.17
N GLN A 136 -0.51 -3.58 -9.07
CA GLN A 136 -1.73 -4.38 -9.14
C GLN A 136 -2.69 -4.06 -8.00
N ALA A 137 -3.98 -4.12 -8.31
CA ALA A 137 -5.05 -4.22 -7.34
C ALA A 137 -5.33 -5.70 -7.06
N ILE A 138 -5.54 -6.04 -5.79
CA ILE A 138 -5.74 -7.41 -5.30
C ILE A 138 -7.09 -7.48 -4.58
N GLU A 139 -7.82 -8.57 -4.79
CA GLU A 139 -9.02 -8.90 -4.03
C GLU A 139 -8.88 -10.32 -3.47
N LEU A 140 -9.00 -10.44 -2.12
CA LEU A 140 -9.03 -11.75 -1.45
C LEU A 140 -10.43 -12.35 -1.50
N SER A 141 -10.51 -13.67 -1.62
CA SER A 141 -11.73 -14.44 -1.38
C SER A 141 -12.23 -14.25 0.05
N ARG A 142 -13.47 -14.68 0.31
CA ARG A 142 -14.04 -14.64 1.68
C ARG A 142 -13.27 -15.54 2.65
N SER A 143 -12.76 -16.66 2.20
CA SER A 143 -11.93 -17.57 3.00
C SER A 143 -10.58 -16.95 3.38
N GLY A 144 -10.05 -16.01 2.55
CA GLY A 144 -8.72 -15.45 2.70
C GLY A 144 -7.61 -16.37 2.17
N ASN A 145 -7.93 -17.49 1.52
CA ASN A 145 -6.96 -18.46 1.00
C ASN A 145 -6.76 -18.39 -0.50
N GLU A 146 -7.57 -17.59 -1.19
CA GLU A 146 -7.46 -17.34 -2.62
C GLU A 146 -7.47 -15.84 -2.87
N SER A 147 -6.85 -15.41 -3.95
CA SER A 147 -6.90 -14.04 -4.41
C SER A 147 -6.92 -13.94 -5.93
N GLN A 148 -7.44 -12.80 -6.40
CA GLN A 148 -7.32 -12.36 -7.78
C GLN A 148 -6.65 -11.00 -7.80
N SER A 149 -5.87 -10.74 -8.85
CA SER A 149 -5.32 -9.41 -9.06
C SER A 149 -5.34 -9.01 -10.52
N SER A 150 -5.31 -7.69 -10.73
CA SER A 150 -5.20 -7.09 -12.05
C SER A 150 -4.40 -5.80 -11.98
N GLY A 151 -3.65 -5.52 -13.03
CA GLY A 151 -2.85 -4.31 -13.08
C GLY A 151 -1.95 -4.23 -14.30
N SER A 152 -0.94 -3.38 -14.22
CA SER A 152 -0.04 -3.07 -15.32
C SER A 152 1.42 -3.17 -14.92
N PHE A 153 2.28 -3.18 -15.92
CA PHE A 153 3.71 -3.00 -15.75
C PHE A 153 4.27 -1.95 -16.71
N VAL A 154 5.37 -1.36 -16.30
CA VAL A 154 6.17 -0.43 -17.12
C VAL A 154 7.62 -0.90 -17.12
N LEU A 155 8.15 -1.17 -18.32
CA LEU A 155 9.57 -1.42 -18.54
C LEU A 155 10.26 -0.12 -18.92
N ARG A 156 11.32 0.24 -18.21
CA ARG A 156 12.19 1.38 -18.49
C ARG A 156 13.61 0.91 -18.77
N ASP A 157 14.28 1.59 -19.71
CA ASP A 157 15.70 1.41 -19.97
C ASP A 157 16.56 1.94 -18.80
N PRO A 158 17.90 1.75 -18.82
CA PRO A 158 18.79 2.30 -17.79
C PRO A 158 18.76 3.83 -17.68
N ASN A 159 18.38 4.54 -18.73
CA ASN A 159 18.25 6.01 -18.77
C ASN A 159 16.89 6.49 -18.22
N GLY A 160 15.96 5.58 -17.91
CA GLY A 160 14.63 5.88 -17.39
C GLY A 160 13.54 6.05 -18.45
N ASN A 161 13.85 5.91 -19.74
CA ASN A 161 12.85 5.98 -20.81
C ASN A 161 11.92 4.77 -20.77
N VAL A 162 10.63 4.97 -21.05
CA VAL A 162 9.66 3.88 -21.18
C VAL A 162 9.87 3.18 -22.50
N ILE A 163 10.16 1.86 -22.46
CA ILE A 163 10.34 1.01 -23.65
C ILE A 163 9.16 0.08 -23.90
N ALA A 164 8.45 -0.31 -22.84
CA ALA A 164 7.25 -1.14 -22.98
C ALA A 164 6.30 -0.94 -21.80
N THR A 165 5.01 -1.17 -22.06
CA THR A 165 3.96 -1.28 -21.05
C THR A 165 3.11 -2.50 -21.36
N GLY A 166 2.44 -3.04 -20.34
CA GLY A 166 1.50 -4.13 -20.53
C GLY A 166 0.63 -4.33 -19.31
N CYS A 167 -0.34 -5.23 -19.45
CA CYS A 167 -1.28 -5.57 -18.39
C CYS A 167 -1.19 -7.06 -18.05
N SER A 168 -1.61 -7.40 -16.84
CA SER A 168 -1.73 -8.79 -16.41
C SER A 168 -2.89 -8.96 -15.44
N THR A 169 -3.40 -10.18 -15.38
CA THR A 169 -4.24 -10.65 -14.28
C THR A 169 -3.53 -11.81 -13.59
N SER A 170 -3.84 -12.05 -12.33
CA SER A 170 -3.39 -13.25 -11.68
C SER A 170 -4.44 -13.86 -10.77
N THR A 171 -4.31 -15.16 -10.55
CA THR A 171 -4.97 -15.89 -9.47
C THR A 171 -3.90 -16.44 -8.54
N ALA A 172 -4.19 -16.48 -7.25
CA ALA A 172 -3.24 -17.02 -6.29
C ALA A 172 -3.95 -17.84 -5.21
N THR A 173 -3.24 -18.86 -4.71
CA THR A 173 -3.63 -19.64 -3.53
C THR A 173 -2.57 -19.48 -2.46
N ARG A 174 -3.01 -19.51 -1.21
CA ARG A 174 -2.09 -19.44 -0.06
C ARG A 174 -1.22 -20.68 -0.05
N PHE A 175 0.08 -20.50 0.16
CA PHE A 175 1.01 -21.60 0.38
C PHE A 175 0.75 -22.19 1.78
N GLU A 176 0.55 -23.51 1.85
CA GLU A 176 0.33 -24.26 3.10
C GLU A 176 1.64 -24.65 3.77
#